data_1c01ba570cc5fe83c7dc84a693d33364
#
_entry.id   1c01ba570cc5fe83c7dc84a693d33364
#
_cell.length_a   1.000
_cell.length_b   1.000
_cell.length_c   1.000
_cell.angle_alpha   90.00
_cell.angle_beta   90.00
_cell.angle_gamma   90.00
#
_symmetry.space_group_name_H-M   'P 1'
#
loop_
_entity.id
_entity.type
_entity.pdbx_description
1 polymer ?
#
loop_
_entity_poly.entity_id
_entity_poly.type
_entity_poly.pdbx_seq_one_letter_code
_entity_poly.pdbx_strand_id
1 'polypeptide(L)'
;VGRIAAWLDGQRALAKERFDREEQERRQDAKKGAAYYSRSFRDNTEEIFRDYLLDCVTLGLDLDDRAVLLPKDLNAAHRRTIAQVKHRANEAKRAEFHRRAEKLAAWRYEADGLLIRPAADADELIAEGAALHHCVGGYADRMADGETAIFFVRRLDAPDEPYYTLELKDRRVVQCRTLH
;
A
#
# COMPACT_ATOMS: atom_id res chain seq x y z
N VAL A 1 -24.09 25.45 -11.54
CA VAL A 1 -22.77 25.65 -12.18
C VAL A 1 -21.99 26.76 -11.46
N GLY A 2 -22.54 27.96 -11.25
CA GLY A 2 -21.82 29.09 -10.65
C GLY A 2 -21.29 28.88 -9.22
N ARG A 3 -21.95 28.07 -8.38
CA ARG A 3 -21.52 27.82 -6.99
C ARG A 3 -20.28 26.94 -6.92
N ILE A 4 -20.16 25.94 -7.79
CA ILE A 4 -18.97 25.07 -7.85
C ILE A 4 -17.77 25.86 -8.38
N ALA A 5 -17.96 26.69 -9.41
CA ALA A 5 -16.91 27.52 -9.95
C ALA A 5 -16.34 28.49 -8.88
N ALA A 6 -17.21 29.22 -8.18
CA ALA A 6 -16.77 30.11 -7.11
C ALA A 6 -16.09 29.39 -5.95
N TRP A 7 -16.52 28.17 -5.63
CA TRP A 7 -15.84 27.34 -4.63
C TRP A 7 -14.44 26.88 -5.12
N LEU A 8 -14.32 26.44 -6.39
CA LEU A 8 -13.03 26.09 -6.99
C LEU A 8 -12.04 27.27 -6.98
N ASP A 9 -12.52 28.48 -7.29
CA ASP A 9 -11.68 29.70 -7.22
C ASP A 9 -11.16 29.92 -5.78
N GLY A 10 -12.00 29.71 -4.78
CA GLY A 10 -11.58 29.71 -3.37
C GLY A 10 -10.52 28.65 -3.05
N GLN A 11 -10.65 27.44 -3.57
CA GLN A 11 -9.66 26.38 -3.36
C GLN A 11 -8.32 26.68 -4.06
N ARG A 12 -8.35 27.30 -5.26
CA ARG A 12 -7.13 27.78 -5.96
C ARG A 12 -6.39 28.83 -5.12
N ALA A 13 -7.14 29.78 -4.57
CA ALA A 13 -6.55 30.81 -3.71
C ALA A 13 -5.87 30.22 -2.48
N LEU A 14 -6.52 29.26 -1.81
CA LEU A 14 -5.96 28.54 -0.66
C LEU A 14 -4.69 27.73 -1.03
N ALA A 15 -4.71 27.06 -2.18
CA ALA A 15 -3.57 26.30 -2.67
C ALA A 15 -2.37 27.23 -2.98
N LYS A 16 -2.63 28.36 -3.62
CA LYS A 16 -1.61 29.39 -3.94
C LYS A 16 -1.02 29.99 -2.65
N GLU A 17 -1.85 30.34 -1.70
CA GLU A 17 -1.38 30.90 -0.41
C GLU A 17 -0.47 29.91 0.34
N ARG A 18 -0.80 28.62 0.35
CA ARG A 18 0.06 27.58 0.94
C ARG A 18 1.39 27.47 0.22
N PHE A 19 1.35 27.42 -1.10
CA PHE A 19 2.56 27.38 -1.92
C PHE A 19 3.48 28.56 -1.64
N ASP A 20 2.94 29.78 -1.57
CA ASP A 20 3.71 30.99 -1.32
C ASP A 20 4.33 30.98 0.08
N ARG A 21 3.60 30.48 1.09
CA ARG A 21 4.11 30.33 2.45
C ARG A 21 5.25 29.32 2.53
N GLU A 22 5.05 28.12 1.96
CA GLU A 22 6.10 27.09 1.90
C GLU A 22 7.32 27.58 1.16
N GLU A 23 7.15 28.31 0.07
CA GLU A 23 8.24 28.84 -0.72
C GLU A 23 9.01 29.94 0.04
N GLN A 24 8.30 30.73 0.84
CA GLN A 24 8.93 31.72 1.72
C GLN A 24 9.75 31.07 2.84
N GLU A 25 9.21 30.02 3.47
CA GLU A 25 9.91 29.23 4.50
C GLU A 25 11.19 28.61 3.92
N ARG A 26 11.10 27.96 2.77
CA ARG A 26 12.27 27.37 2.07
C ARG A 26 13.34 28.40 1.74
N ARG A 27 12.95 29.62 1.32
CA ARG A 27 13.89 30.72 1.08
C ARG A 27 14.57 31.18 2.37
N GLN A 28 13.87 31.18 3.49
CA GLN A 28 14.46 31.50 4.78
C GLN A 28 15.45 30.43 5.25
N ASP A 29 15.13 29.17 5.05
CA ASP A 29 16.03 28.07 5.41
C ASP A 29 17.26 28.01 4.49
N ALA A 30 17.13 28.40 3.25
CA ALA A 30 18.28 28.57 2.34
C ALA A 30 19.28 29.63 2.82
N LYS A 31 18.80 30.73 3.44
CA LYS A 31 19.67 31.73 4.08
C LYS A 31 20.43 31.18 5.28
N LYS A 32 19.98 30.05 5.85
CA LYS A 32 20.65 29.34 6.94
C LYS A 32 21.54 28.18 6.44
N GLY A 33 21.71 28.02 5.14
CA GLY A 33 22.58 27.02 4.51
C GLY A 33 21.87 25.80 3.91
N ALA A 34 20.55 25.76 3.87
CA ALA A 34 19.80 24.68 3.20
C ALA A 34 19.85 24.83 1.67
N ALA A 35 19.84 23.72 0.95
CA ALA A 35 19.76 23.74 -0.51
C ALA A 35 18.39 24.30 -0.96
N TYR A 36 18.41 25.22 -1.93
CA TYR A 36 17.21 25.86 -2.48
C TYR A 36 17.15 25.76 -3.99
N TYR A 37 16.02 25.28 -4.47
CA TYR A 37 15.62 25.32 -5.88
C TYR A 37 14.27 26.02 -5.97
N SER A 38 14.17 27.08 -6.75
CA SER A 38 12.92 27.81 -6.99
C SER A 38 11.90 26.90 -7.67
N ARG A 39 10.67 26.95 -7.19
CA ARG A 39 9.51 26.26 -7.79
C ARG A 39 8.52 27.30 -8.28
N SER A 40 7.75 26.96 -9.32
CA SER A 40 6.60 27.75 -9.76
C SER A 40 5.30 27.08 -9.29
N PHE A 41 4.32 27.91 -8.94
CA PHE A 41 2.96 27.41 -8.65
C PHE A 41 2.34 26.86 -9.94
N ARG A 42 1.82 25.63 -9.86
CA ARG A 42 1.01 25.03 -10.92
C ARG A 42 -0.40 24.81 -10.34
N ASP A 43 -1.39 25.42 -10.99
CA ASP A 43 -2.79 25.16 -10.64
C ASP A 43 -3.22 23.81 -11.21
N ASN A 44 -3.60 22.91 -10.33
CA ASN A 44 -4.16 21.59 -10.62
C ASN A 44 -5.43 21.33 -9.82
N THR A 45 -6.11 22.39 -9.39
CA THR A 45 -7.29 22.32 -8.52
C THR A 45 -8.41 21.49 -9.11
N GLU A 46 -8.66 21.62 -10.43
CA GLU A 46 -9.71 20.83 -11.11
C GLU A 46 -9.35 19.35 -11.22
N GLU A 47 -8.07 19.02 -11.45
CA GLU A 47 -7.56 17.65 -11.47
C GLU A 47 -7.75 17.01 -10.08
N ILE A 48 -7.34 17.71 -9.02
CA ILE A 48 -7.50 17.26 -7.63
C ILE A 48 -8.97 17.06 -7.28
N PHE A 49 -9.85 17.96 -7.72
CA PHE A 49 -11.28 17.83 -7.44
C PHE A 49 -11.89 16.61 -8.13
N ARG A 50 -11.56 16.39 -9.39
CA ARG A 50 -11.99 15.19 -10.13
C ARG A 50 -11.52 13.92 -9.42
N ASP A 51 -10.24 13.84 -9.06
CA ASP A 51 -9.65 12.67 -8.41
C ASP A 51 -10.24 12.45 -7.02
N TYR A 52 -10.50 13.52 -6.27
CA TYR A 52 -11.23 13.48 -5.00
C TYR A 52 -12.64 12.88 -5.15
N LEU A 53 -13.41 13.31 -6.17
CA LEU A 53 -14.74 12.76 -6.43
C LEU A 53 -14.69 11.27 -6.80
N LEU A 54 -13.71 10.83 -7.58
CA LEU A 54 -13.51 9.42 -7.91
C LEU A 54 -13.19 8.61 -6.64
N ASP A 55 -12.36 9.13 -5.75
CA ASP A 55 -12.10 8.52 -4.45
C ASP A 55 -13.38 8.43 -3.60
N CYS A 56 -14.18 9.50 -3.55
CA CYS A 56 -15.45 9.52 -2.82
C CYS A 56 -16.39 8.41 -3.33
N VAL A 57 -16.53 8.25 -4.65
CA VAL A 57 -17.31 7.17 -5.26
C VAL A 57 -16.77 5.81 -4.86
N THR A 58 -15.46 5.60 -4.95
CA THR A 58 -14.77 4.36 -4.56
C THR A 58 -15.00 4.01 -3.09
N LEU A 59 -15.06 5.03 -2.24
CA LEU A 59 -15.30 4.90 -0.80
C LEU A 59 -16.79 4.75 -0.45
N GLY A 60 -17.69 4.99 -1.41
CA GLY A 60 -19.14 5.00 -1.20
C GLY A 60 -19.61 6.17 -0.33
N LEU A 61 -18.92 7.33 -0.41
CA LEU A 61 -19.32 8.54 0.30
C LEU A 61 -20.51 9.18 -0.38
N ASP A 62 -21.40 9.77 0.42
CA ASP A 62 -22.61 10.45 -0.07
C ASP A 62 -22.25 11.80 -0.71
N LEU A 63 -22.34 11.87 -2.04
CA LEU A 63 -22.07 13.10 -2.79
C LEU A 63 -23.25 14.11 -2.75
N ASP A 64 -24.43 13.73 -2.25
CA ASP A 64 -25.51 14.66 -1.98
C ASP A 64 -25.25 15.45 -0.68
N ASP A 65 -24.40 14.94 0.21
CA ASP A 65 -23.88 15.72 1.33
C ASP A 65 -22.94 16.81 0.82
N ARG A 66 -23.38 18.06 1.02
CA ARG A 66 -22.60 19.24 0.62
C ARG A 66 -21.20 19.30 1.26
N ALA A 67 -21.03 18.78 2.47
CA ALA A 67 -19.73 18.79 3.15
C ALA A 67 -18.76 17.80 2.50
N VAL A 68 -19.28 16.73 1.88
CA VAL A 68 -18.52 15.79 1.06
C VAL A 68 -18.25 16.38 -0.31
N LEU A 69 -19.30 16.86 -1.00
CA LEU A 69 -19.16 17.39 -2.36
C LEU A 69 -18.23 18.60 -2.44
N LEU A 70 -18.35 19.55 -1.48
CA LEU A 70 -17.61 20.81 -1.46
C LEU A 70 -16.90 20.99 -0.10
N PRO A 71 -15.83 20.21 0.17
CA PRO A 71 -15.11 20.28 1.43
C PRO A 71 -14.48 21.66 1.65
N LYS A 72 -14.32 22.08 2.90
CA LYS A 72 -13.67 23.36 3.25
C LYS A 72 -12.26 23.47 2.70
N ASP A 73 -11.55 22.36 2.63
CA ASP A 73 -10.17 22.23 2.15
C ASP A 73 -10.07 21.01 1.27
N LEU A 74 -10.08 21.21 -0.04
CA LEU A 74 -10.02 20.16 -1.05
C LEU A 74 -8.74 19.32 -0.95
N ASN A 75 -7.60 19.97 -0.79
CA ASN A 75 -6.31 19.25 -0.70
C ASN A 75 -6.23 18.35 0.54
N ALA A 76 -6.73 18.83 1.69
CA ALA A 76 -6.78 18.03 2.90
C ALA A 76 -7.81 16.88 2.78
N ALA A 77 -8.94 17.12 2.15
CA ALA A 77 -9.96 16.11 1.89
C ALA A 77 -9.42 15.01 0.95
N HIS A 78 -8.81 15.39 -0.17
CA HIS A 78 -8.23 14.46 -1.13
C HIS A 78 -7.10 13.62 -0.51
N ARG A 79 -6.19 14.21 0.29
CA ARG A 79 -5.18 13.41 1.01
C ARG A 79 -5.81 12.35 1.93
N ARG A 80 -6.94 12.68 2.60
CA ARG A 80 -7.65 11.70 3.44
C ARG A 80 -8.29 10.59 2.62
N THR A 81 -8.94 10.92 1.49
CA THR A 81 -9.55 9.90 0.63
C THR A 81 -8.51 8.98 0.00
N ILE A 82 -7.39 9.51 -0.49
CA ILE A 82 -6.25 8.69 -0.99
C ILE A 82 -5.80 7.70 0.09
N ALA A 83 -5.61 8.16 1.34
CA ALA A 83 -5.18 7.28 2.43
C ALA A 83 -6.22 6.18 2.72
N GLN A 84 -7.53 6.51 2.70
CA GLN A 84 -8.61 5.55 2.92
C GLN A 84 -8.74 4.53 1.78
N VAL A 85 -8.63 4.96 0.52
CA VAL A 85 -8.66 4.06 -0.65
C VAL A 85 -7.48 3.08 -0.57
N LYS A 86 -6.28 3.59 -0.29
CA LYS A 86 -5.08 2.76 -0.12
C LYS A 86 -5.23 1.76 1.04
N HIS A 87 -5.77 2.19 2.17
CA HIS A 87 -6.02 1.31 3.32
C HIS A 87 -6.98 0.17 2.95
N ARG A 88 -8.13 0.48 2.31
CA ARG A 88 -9.08 -0.54 1.84
C ARG A 88 -8.46 -1.52 0.84
N ALA A 89 -7.65 -1.03 -0.09
CA ALA A 89 -6.94 -1.88 -1.04
C ALA A 89 -5.98 -2.84 -0.33
N ASN A 90 -5.24 -2.37 0.66
CA ASN A 90 -4.34 -3.20 1.45
C ASN A 90 -5.10 -4.27 2.27
N GLU A 91 -6.24 -3.89 2.89
CA GLU A 91 -7.09 -4.85 3.61
C GLU A 91 -7.66 -5.92 2.68
N ALA A 92 -8.14 -5.54 1.49
CA ALA A 92 -8.63 -6.49 0.49
C ALA A 92 -7.54 -7.48 0.05
N LYS A 93 -6.31 -6.99 -0.19
CA LYS A 93 -5.16 -7.84 -0.51
C LYS A 93 -4.79 -8.80 0.62
N ARG A 94 -4.80 -8.31 1.87
CA ARG A 94 -4.59 -9.17 3.05
C ARG A 94 -5.65 -10.25 3.16
N ALA A 95 -6.92 -9.91 2.99
CA ALA A 95 -8.02 -10.88 3.01
C ALA A 95 -7.89 -11.92 1.87
N GLU A 96 -7.46 -11.52 0.68
CA GLU A 96 -7.20 -12.43 -0.44
C GLU A 96 -6.05 -13.39 -0.12
N PHE A 97 -4.96 -12.87 0.46
CA PHE A 97 -3.83 -13.68 0.91
C PHE A 97 -4.29 -14.76 1.90
N HIS A 98 -5.05 -14.37 2.95
CA HIS A 98 -5.56 -15.31 3.95
C HIS A 98 -6.44 -16.39 3.32
N ARG A 99 -7.40 -16.01 2.47
CA ARG A 99 -8.24 -16.98 1.75
C ARG A 99 -7.42 -17.97 0.92
N ARG A 100 -6.33 -17.49 0.33
CA ARG A 100 -5.40 -18.32 -0.43
C ARG A 100 -4.62 -19.26 0.48
N ALA A 101 -4.08 -18.74 1.57
CA ALA A 101 -3.33 -19.52 2.58
C ALA A 101 -4.19 -20.64 3.16
N GLU A 102 -5.45 -20.37 3.51
CA GLU A 102 -6.42 -21.38 3.98
C GLU A 102 -6.63 -22.51 2.97
N LYS A 103 -6.79 -22.19 1.68
CA LYS A 103 -6.89 -23.21 0.63
C LYS A 103 -5.63 -24.06 0.49
N LEU A 104 -4.47 -23.45 0.70
CA LEU A 104 -3.18 -24.14 0.63
C LEU A 104 -2.87 -24.92 1.91
N ALA A 105 -3.56 -24.68 3.02
CA ALA A 105 -3.37 -25.39 4.29
C ALA A 105 -3.59 -26.91 4.16
N ALA A 106 -4.44 -27.34 3.22
CA ALA A 106 -4.63 -28.76 2.91
C ALA A 106 -3.36 -29.44 2.35
N TRP A 107 -2.35 -28.68 1.95
CA TRP A 107 -1.07 -29.16 1.44
C TRP A 107 0.02 -29.22 2.52
N ARG A 108 -0.36 -28.99 3.77
CA ARG A 108 0.52 -29.23 4.93
C ARG A 108 0.94 -30.70 4.93
N TYR A 109 2.24 -30.91 5.10
CA TYR A 109 2.82 -32.26 5.08
C TYR A 109 3.91 -32.39 6.14
N GLU A 110 3.94 -33.52 6.84
CA GLU A 110 4.96 -33.85 7.83
C GLU A 110 5.55 -35.21 7.54
N ALA A 111 6.86 -35.28 7.39
CA ALA A 111 7.62 -36.52 7.23
C ALA A 111 9.09 -36.29 7.53
N ASP A 112 9.78 -37.35 7.95
CA ASP A 112 11.24 -37.39 8.11
C ASP A 112 11.82 -36.25 8.97
N GLY A 113 11.08 -35.84 10.02
CA GLY A 113 11.49 -34.75 10.90
C GLY A 113 11.30 -33.35 10.33
N LEU A 114 10.61 -33.23 9.18
CA LEU A 114 10.30 -31.98 8.52
C LEU A 114 8.79 -31.70 8.49
N LEU A 115 8.46 -30.43 8.59
CA LEU A 115 7.12 -29.86 8.38
C LEU A 115 7.19 -28.97 7.13
N ILE A 116 6.26 -29.19 6.20
CA ILE A 116 6.00 -28.25 5.08
C ILE A 116 4.63 -27.64 5.31
N ARG A 117 4.56 -26.31 5.31
CA ARG A 117 3.30 -25.57 5.45
C ARG A 117 3.28 -24.31 4.58
N PRO A 118 2.13 -23.86 4.10
CA PRO A 118 2.05 -22.56 3.42
C PRO A 118 2.37 -21.41 4.41
N ALA A 119 2.79 -20.27 3.86
CA ALA A 119 2.80 -19.01 4.60
C ALA A 119 1.37 -18.66 4.99
N ALA A 120 1.14 -18.28 6.24
CA ALA A 120 -0.19 -17.97 6.78
C ALA A 120 -0.62 -16.53 6.49
N ASP A 121 0.32 -15.59 6.47
CA ASP A 121 0.08 -14.19 6.18
C ASP A 121 1.30 -13.52 5.50
N ALA A 122 1.12 -12.26 5.11
CA ALA A 122 2.16 -11.48 4.44
C ALA A 122 3.32 -11.13 5.40
N ASP A 123 3.04 -10.98 6.68
CA ASP A 123 4.06 -10.62 7.68
C ASP A 123 5.02 -11.79 7.90
N GLU A 124 4.53 -13.04 7.84
CA GLU A 124 5.40 -14.23 7.83
C GLU A 124 6.36 -14.25 6.63
N LEU A 125 5.91 -13.85 5.43
CA LEU A 125 6.79 -13.75 4.26
C LEU A 125 7.90 -12.73 4.47
N ILE A 126 7.58 -11.59 5.08
CA ILE A 126 8.56 -10.54 5.39
C ILE A 126 9.58 -11.06 6.41
N ALA A 127 9.11 -11.70 7.48
CA ALA A 127 9.97 -12.28 8.52
C ALA A 127 10.89 -13.36 7.95
N GLU A 128 10.37 -14.26 7.11
CA GLU A 128 11.14 -15.30 6.42
C GLU A 128 12.22 -14.72 5.51
N GLY A 129 11.85 -13.70 4.71
CA GLY A 129 12.80 -13.01 3.83
C GLY A 129 13.91 -12.32 4.59
N ALA A 130 13.59 -11.71 5.73
CA ALA A 130 14.58 -11.09 6.62
C ALA A 130 15.51 -12.13 7.25
N ALA A 131 14.95 -13.25 7.74
CA ALA A 131 15.72 -14.29 8.42
C ALA A 131 16.65 -15.06 7.48
N LEU A 132 16.22 -15.35 6.26
CA LEU A 132 16.96 -16.14 5.27
C LEU A 132 17.66 -15.27 4.20
N HIS A 133 17.64 -13.95 4.34
CA HIS A 133 18.29 -12.98 3.44
C HIS A 133 17.90 -13.12 1.96
N HIS A 134 16.62 -13.35 1.67
CA HIS A 134 16.10 -13.43 0.31
C HIS A 134 14.78 -12.66 0.09
N CYS A 135 14.38 -12.51 -1.18
CA CYS A 135 13.35 -11.55 -1.60
C CYS A 135 11.89 -12.01 -1.37
N VAL A 136 11.64 -13.14 -0.66
CA VAL A 136 10.27 -13.67 -0.51
C VAL A 136 9.30 -12.71 0.19
N GLY A 137 9.80 -11.79 1.02
CA GLY A 137 8.98 -10.74 1.64
C GLY A 137 8.20 -9.87 0.63
N GLY A 138 8.67 -9.78 -0.62
CA GLY A 138 7.98 -9.07 -1.71
C GLY A 138 6.94 -9.90 -2.47
N TYR A 139 6.66 -11.14 -2.06
CA TYR A 139 5.80 -12.06 -2.83
C TYR A 139 4.32 -12.06 -2.38
N ALA A 140 3.96 -11.22 -1.40
CA ALA A 140 2.62 -11.21 -0.82
C ALA A 140 1.52 -10.99 -1.86
N ASP A 141 1.67 -9.99 -2.74
CA ASP A 141 0.68 -9.71 -3.79
C ASP A 141 0.57 -10.87 -4.79
N ARG A 142 1.70 -11.42 -5.23
CA ARG A 142 1.73 -12.56 -6.16
C ARG A 142 1.09 -13.81 -5.56
N MET A 143 1.26 -14.03 -4.25
CA MET A 143 0.60 -15.13 -3.55
C MET A 143 -0.90 -14.89 -3.41
N ALA A 144 -1.33 -13.67 -3.08
CA ALA A 144 -2.73 -13.28 -3.02
C ALA A 144 -3.43 -13.47 -4.38
N ASP A 145 -2.80 -13.01 -5.47
CA ASP A 145 -3.34 -13.12 -6.84
C ASP A 145 -3.28 -14.56 -7.41
N GLY A 146 -2.66 -15.49 -6.68
CA GLY A 146 -2.57 -16.90 -7.08
C GLY A 146 -1.50 -17.19 -8.13
N GLU A 147 -0.63 -16.25 -8.43
CA GLU A 147 0.46 -16.43 -9.38
C GLU A 147 1.54 -17.41 -8.88
N THR A 148 1.67 -17.50 -7.56
CA THR A 148 2.62 -18.38 -6.88
C THR A 148 2.04 -18.90 -5.57
N ALA A 149 2.68 -19.91 -4.97
CA ALA A 149 2.39 -20.39 -3.63
C ALA A 149 3.71 -20.59 -2.87
N ILE A 150 3.82 -19.95 -1.72
CA ILE A 150 5.00 -20.02 -0.88
C ILE A 150 4.73 -20.96 0.29
N PHE A 151 5.64 -21.90 0.48
CA PHE A 151 5.64 -22.85 1.59
C PHE A 151 6.94 -22.73 2.38
N PHE A 152 6.82 -22.84 3.68
CA PHE A 152 7.96 -22.94 4.57
C PHE A 152 8.25 -24.40 4.90
N VAL A 153 9.50 -24.78 4.82
CA VAL A 153 10.00 -26.03 5.38
C VAL A 153 10.58 -25.71 6.75
N ARG A 154 10.18 -26.47 7.74
CA ARG A 154 10.63 -26.33 9.12
C ARG A 154 11.11 -27.70 9.63
N ARG A 155 12.03 -27.69 10.58
CA ARG A 155 12.33 -28.89 11.34
C ARG A 155 11.26 -29.07 12.41
N LEU A 156 10.82 -30.30 12.65
CA LEU A 156 9.80 -30.57 13.67
C LEU A 156 10.30 -30.30 15.10
N ASP A 157 11.60 -30.38 15.34
CA ASP A 157 12.24 -30.03 16.62
C ASP A 157 12.45 -28.52 16.83
N ALA A 158 12.30 -27.71 15.75
CA ALA A 158 12.42 -26.27 15.77
C ALA A 158 11.43 -25.63 14.77
N PRO A 159 10.10 -25.74 14.99
CA PRO A 159 9.08 -25.39 13.98
C PRO A 159 8.96 -23.89 13.71
N ASP A 160 9.45 -23.06 14.60
CA ASP A 160 9.41 -21.60 14.48
C ASP A 160 10.68 -21.04 13.81
N GLU A 161 11.73 -21.87 13.65
CA GLU A 161 12.97 -21.45 13.02
C GLU A 161 12.89 -21.61 11.50
N PRO A 162 13.19 -20.54 10.71
CA PRO A 162 13.31 -20.63 9.27
C PRO A 162 14.38 -21.63 8.84
N TYR A 163 14.03 -22.55 7.92
CA TYR A 163 14.95 -23.56 7.42
C TYR A 163 15.08 -23.50 5.91
N TYR A 164 13.99 -23.77 5.17
CA TYR A 164 13.91 -23.56 3.73
C TYR A 164 12.59 -22.89 3.35
N THR A 165 12.62 -22.11 2.27
CA THR A 165 11.44 -21.57 1.60
C THR A 165 11.29 -22.23 0.23
N LEU A 166 10.10 -22.77 -0.05
CA LEU A 166 9.69 -23.35 -1.31
C LEU A 166 8.79 -22.38 -2.07
N GLU A 167 9.05 -22.16 -3.34
CA GLU A 167 8.09 -21.53 -4.25
C GLU A 167 7.50 -22.59 -5.19
N LEU A 168 6.17 -22.66 -5.22
CA LEU A 168 5.43 -23.49 -6.16
C LEU A 168 4.70 -22.61 -7.17
N LYS A 169 4.82 -22.97 -8.46
CA LYS A 169 4.04 -22.42 -9.55
C LYS A 169 3.50 -23.57 -10.39
N ASP A 170 2.21 -23.53 -10.72
CA ASP A 170 1.56 -24.58 -11.50
C ASP A 170 1.82 -26.01 -10.95
N ARG A 171 1.77 -26.16 -9.63
CA ARG A 171 2.04 -27.41 -8.88
C ARG A 171 3.47 -27.95 -9.06
N ARG A 172 4.41 -27.11 -9.46
CA ARG A 172 5.83 -27.49 -9.60
C ARG A 172 6.66 -26.63 -8.67
N VAL A 173 7.64 -27.23 -8.02
CA VAL A 173 8.66 -26.49 -7.27
C VAL A 173 9.53 -25.74 -8.27
N VAL A 174 9.49 -24.40 -8.23
CA VAL A 174 10.31 -23.55 -9.10
C VAL A 174 11.58 -23.10 -8.40
N GLN A 175 11.55 -23.03 -7.06
CA GLN A 175 12.75 -22.81 -6.26
C GLN A 175 12.59 -23.34 -4.84
N CYS A 176 13.73 -23.71 -4.23
CA CYS A 176 13.87 -24.07 -2.83
C CYS A 176 15.14 -23.38 -2.31
N ARG A 177 15.01 -22.50 -1.33
CA ARG A 177 16.13 -21.67 -0.84
C ARG A 177 16.21 -21.69 0.68
N THR A 178 17.43 -21.60 1.18
CA THR A 178 17.77 -21.39 2.59
C THR A 178 18.66 -20.15 2.72
N LEU A 179 19.21 -19.91 3.89
CA LEU A 179 20.16 -18.85 4.17
C LEU A 179 21.34 -18.89 3.18
N HIS A 180 21.70 -17.73 2.64
CA HIS A 180 22.90 -17.53 1.80
C HIS A 180 23.99 -16.84 2.57
#